data_0ac394665ce3dedc590f61085c6d2ab1
#
_entry.id   0ac394665ce3dedc590f61085c6d2ab1
#
_cell.length_a   1.000
_cell.length_b   1.000
_cell.length_c   1.000
_cell.angle_alpha   90.00
_cell.angle_beta   90.00
_cell.angle_gamma   90.00
#
_symmetry.space_group_name_H-M   'P 1'
#
loop_
_entity.id
_entity.type
_entity.pdbx_description
1 polymer ?
#
loop_
_entity_poly.entity_id
_entity_poly.type
_entity_poly.pdbx_seq_one_letter_code
_entity_poly.pdbx_strand_id
1 'polypeptide(L)'
;VYKASNVTDDNWDSYWATSDGMTSGSLTFPLPIGTSLNRVMIQEYIPLGQRVCAFTLEVEKDGKWLPVETTDTLSTVGYKRIVRFKTTPADALRIHFTEAKGPLCINNVEAFLAPPLLEQPRIVRNAKNEVRIDVESEGADIYYTTDGTEPTAQSAKYEVPFILDKKGTVKAITYDAQSGKSGPVASRRFDLPAADYKVVSPADERTNLMFDGNGYSTYYLPEGKNEIVVELAAPHTISGFVYTPNQGRDSQGHISNYQLSVDGKVVASGEFSNIKHNPIEQEIHFAPVKGKKLVFKATRIVDNVKRVGIAEFSVITED
;
A
#
# COMPACT_ATOMS: atom_id res chain seq x y z
N VAL A 1 -45.61 -2.57 -9.57
CA VAL A 1 -45.00 -3.76 -8.97
C VAL A 1 -43.52 -3.58 -8.78
N TYR A 2 -42.79 -3.12 -9.77
CA TYR A 2 -41.32 -2.94 -9.71
C TYR A 2 -40.90 -1.48 -9.49
N LYS A 3 -41.41 -0.87 -8.41
CA LYS A 3 -41.23 0.57 -8.10
C LYS A 3 -39.83 0.89 -7.64
N ALA A 4 -39.39 2.13 -7.84
CA ALA A 4 -38.11 2.62 -7.32
C ALA A 4 -38.02 2.53 -5.78
N SER A 5 -39.14 2.67 -5.07
CA SER A 5 -39.17 2.49 -3.60
C SER A 5 -38.81 1.10 -3.11
N ASN A 6 -38.84 0.08 -3.98
CA ASN A 6 -38.48 -1.30 -3.59
C ASN A 6 -36.99 -1.48 -3.31
N VAL A 7 -36.13 -0.54 -3.69
CA VAL A 7 -34.69 -0.64 -3.41
C VAL A 7 -34.29 -0.09 -2.03
N THR A 8 -35.26 0.38 -1.25
CA THR A 8 -35.04 0.92 0.12
C THR A 8 -36.11 0.44 1.10
N ASP A 9 -36.78 -0.68 0.81
CA ASP A 9 -37.91 -1.22 1.61
C ASP A 9 -37.50 -2.36 2.57
N ASP A 10 -36.19 -2.65 2.66
CA ASP A 10 -35.62 -3.75 3.45
C ASP A 10 -36.20 -5.15 3.13
N ASN A 11 -36.77 -5.29 1.95
CA ASN A 11 -37.39 -6.55 1.48
C ASN A 11 -36.51 -7.19 0.39
N TRP A 12 -35.85 -8.28 0.70
CA TRP A 12 -34.97 -9.00 -0.22
C TRP A 12 -35.66 -9.67 -1.41
N ASP A 13 -36.99 -9.82 -1.35
CA ASP A 13 -37.79 -10.42 -2.42
C ASP A 13 -38.40 -9.36 -3.37
N SER A 14 -38.25 -8.08 -3.04
CA SER A 14 -38.69 -6.97 -3.89
C SER A 14 -37.51 -6.40 -4.68
N TYR A 15 -37.80 -5.75 -5.81
CA TYR A 15 -36.79 -5.07 -6.61
C TYR A 15 -37.43 -3.98 -7.49
N TRP A 16 -36.63 -3.01 -7.88
CA TRP A 16 -36.95 -2.10 -8.97
C TRP A 16 -36.52 -2.71 -10.30
N ALA A 17 -37.34 -2.54 -11.33
CA ALA A 17 -36.96 -2.97 -12.68
C ALA A 17 -37.33 -1.92 -13.72
N THR A 18 -36.53 -1.84 -14.77
CA THR A 18 -36.85 -1.13 -16.01
C THR A 18 -37.84 -1.94 -16.85
N SER A 19 -38.54 -1.27 -17.78
CA SER A 19 -39.41 -1.93 -18.73
C SER A 19 -38.63 -2.89 -19.64
N ASP A 20 -39.32 -3.87 -20.20
CA ASP A 20 -38.75 -4.83 -21.13
C ASP A 20 -38.02 -4.12 -22.29
N GLY A 21 -36.83 -4.59 -22.59
CA GLY A 21 -35.94 -4.02 -23.61
C GLY A 21 -35.12 -2.80 -23.19
N MET A 22 -35.33 -2.22 -22.01
CA MET A 22 -34.55 -1.10 -21.50
C MET A 22 -33.33 -1.60 -20.70
N THR A 23 -32.15 -1.31 -21.18
CA THR A 23 -30.87 -1.72 -20.60
C THR A 23 -30.11 -0.59 -19.86
N SER A 24 -30.80 0.54 -19.64
CA SER A 24 -30.30 1.70 -18.90
C SER A 24 -31.41 2.33 -18.06
N GLY A 25 -31.06 3.12 -17.07
CA GLY A 25 -32.01 3.80 -16.21
C GLY A 25 -31.33 4.49 -15.02
N SER A 26 -32.08 5.29 -14.28
CA SER A 26 -31.55 6.03 -13.14
C SER A 26 -32.42 5.86 -11.90
N LEU A 27 -31.77 5.81 -10.75
CA LEU A 27 -32.39 5.92 -9.43
C LEU A 27 -31.89 7.19 -8.77
N THR A 28 -32.80 7.97 -8.22
CA THR A 28 -32.48 9.23 -7.50
C THR A 28 -33.08 9.17 -6.10
N PHE A 29 -32.27 9.51 -5.11
CA PHE A 29 -32.60 9.46 -3.69
C PHE A 29 -32.40 10.84 -3.08
N PRO A 30 -33.45 11.53 -2.63
CA PRO A 30 -33.28 12.73 -1.81
C PRO A 30 -32.65 12.34 -0.46
N LEU A 31 -31.77 13.17 0.05
CA LEU A 31 -31.08 12.93 1.30
C LEU A 31 -31.49 13.98 2.35
N PRO A 32 -31.43 13.67 3.65
CA PRO A 32 -31.66 14.64 4.69
C PRO A 32 -30.68 15.82 4.61
N ILE A 33 -31.13 16.99 4.99
CA ILE A 33 -30.29 18.21 5.02
C ILE A 33 -29.06 17.98 5.91
N GLY A 34 -27.88 18.36 5.41
CA GLY A 34 -26.61 18.21 6.11
C GLY A 34 -25.99 16.81 6.01
N THR A 35 -26.54 15.95 5.16
CA THR A 35 -25.95 14.62 4.90
C THR A 35 -24.61 14.75 4.20
N SER A 36 -23.66 13.94 4.65
CA SER A 36 -22.42 13.64 3.93
C SER A 36 -22.30 12.14 3.77
N LEU A 37 -21.76 11.67 2.65
CA LEU A 37 -21.56 10.25 2.37
C LEU A 37 -20.24 10.01 1.66
N ASN A 38 -19.76 8.78 1.81
CA ASN A 38 -18.52 8.31 1.15
C ASN A 38 -18.60 6.84 0.74
N ARG A 39 -19.78 6.20 0.88
CA ARG A 39 -20.03 4.81 0.45
C ARG A 39 -21.44 4.72 -0.10
N VAL A 40 -21.57 3.97 -1.18
CA VAL A 40 -22.86 3.52 -1.72
C VAL A 40 -22.79 2.02 -1.93
N MET A 41 -23.74 1.29 -1.38
CA MET A 41 -23.95 -0.12 -1.63
C MET A 41 -25.10 -0.30 -2.63
N ILE A 42 -24.89 -1.15 -3.62
CA ILE A 42 -25.89 -1.50 -4.64
C ILE A 42 -25.96 -3.02 -4.73
N GLN A 43 -27.16 -3.57 -4.88
CA GLN A 43 -27.38 -5.01 -5.08
C GLN A 43 -28.33 -5.25 -6.24
N GLU A 44 -27.99 -6.19 -7.12
CA GLU A 44 -28.91 -6.69 -8.13
C GLU A 44 -29.78 -7.82 -7.54
N TYR A 45 -30.99 -7.94 -8.03
CA TYR A 45 -31.86 -9.08 -7.71
C TYR A 45 -31.37 -10.34 -8.44
N ILE A 46 -30.41 -11.02 -7.81
CA ILE A 46 -29.65 -12.14 -8.38
C ILE A 46 -30.49 -13.34 -8.87
N PRO A 47 -31.68 -13.65 -8.32
CA PRO A 47 -32.53 -14.71 -8.90
C PRO A 47 -32.84 -14.50 -10.38
N LEU A 48 -32.80 -13.26 -10.88
CA LEU A 48 -32.97 -12.93 -12.31
C LEU A 48 -31.63 -12.72 -13.05
N GLY A 49 -30.52 -12.98 -12.41
CA GLY A 49 -29.15 -12.88 -12.96
C GLY A 49 -28.51 -11.50 -12.81
N GLN A 50 -27.19 -11.49 -12.91
CA GLN A 50 -26.38 -10.27 -12.95
C GLN A 50 -26.45 -9.63 -14.35
N ARG A 51 -26.83 -8.37 -14.44
CA ARG A 51 -27.09 -7.68 -15.70
C ARG A 51 -26.30 -6.39 -15.88
N VAL A 52 -26.08 -5.62 -14.81
CA VAL A 52 -25.36 -4.32 -14.87
C VAL A 52 -23.95 -4.51 -15.39
N CYS A 53 -23.59 -3.74 -16.43
CA CYS A 53 -22.25 -3.71 -17.03
C CYS A 53 -21.50 -2.43 -16.72
N ALA A 54 -22.20 -1.28 -16.64
CA ALA A 54 -21.63 0.01 -16.32
C ALA A 54 -22.65 0.93 -15.65
N PHE A 55 -22.17 1.78 -14.75
CA PHE A 55 -22.96 2.81 -14.08
C PHE A 55 -22.12 4.00 -13.66
N THR A 56 -22.75 5.13 -13.32
CA THR A 56 -22.13 6.31 -12.72
C THR A 56 -22.82 6.68 -11.42
N LEU A 57 -22.10 7.36 -10.54
CA LEU A 57 -22.62 7.93 -9.29
C LEU A 57 -22.45 9.44 -9.31
N GLU A 58 -23.50 10.15 -8.95
CA GLU A 58 -23.51 11.59 -8.82
C GLU A 58 -24.20 12.00 -7.54
N VAL A 59 -23.76 13.12 -6.98
CA VAL A 59 -24.42 13.79 -5.86
C VAL A 59 -24.91 15.16 -6.27
N GLU A 60 -26.07 15.55 -5.77
CA GLU A 60 -26.56 16.91 -5.89
C GLU A 60 -26.06 17.74 -4.70
N LYS A 61 -25.53 18.94 -4.99
CA LYS A 61 -25.17 19.92 -4.00
C LYS A 61 -25.50 21.29 -4.53
N ASP A 62 -26.26 22.08 -3.74
CA ASP A 62 -26.71 23.43 -4.10
C ASP A 62 -27.36 23.48 -5.50
N GLY A 63 -28.20 22.49 -5.83
CA GLY A 63 -28.92 22.38 -7.09
C GLY A 63 -28.06 21.95 -8.29
N LYS A 64 -26.82 21.47 -8.06
CA LYS A 64 -25.93 20.98 -9.13
C LYS A 64 -25.58 19.53 -8.91
N TRP A 65 -25.67 18.73 -9.99
CA TRP A 65 -25.21 17.36 -10.02
C TRP A 65 -23.72 17.29 -10.35
N LEU A 66 -22.96 16.61 -9.52
CA LEU A 66 -21.51 16.42 -9.66
C LEU A 66 -21.17 14.94 -9.55
N PRO A 67 -20.27 14.41 -10.39
CA PRO A 67 -19.79 13.05 -10.23
C PRO A 67 -19.04 12.89 -8.92
N VAL A 68 -19.14 11.72 -8.27
CA VAL A 68 -18.35 11.41 -7.08
C VAL A 68 -16.88 11.19 -7.45
N GLU A 69 -15.96 11.65 -6.61
CA GLU A 69 -14.53 11.39 -6.76
C GLU A 69 -14.21 9.98 -6.24
N THR A 70 -13.94 9.04 -7.15
CA THR A 70 -13.64 7.65 -6.81
C THR A 70 -12.53 7.08 -7.69
N THR A 71 -11.74 6.17 -7.14
CA THR A 71 -10.78 5.31 -7.86
C THR A 71 -11.38 3.95 -8.22
N ASP A 72 -12.58 3.63 -7.69
CA ASP A 72 -13.28 2.38 -7.99
C ASP A 72 -13.76 2.37 -9.45
N THR A 73 -13.57 1.24 -10.14
CA THR A 73 -14.16 1.03 -11.47
C THR A 73 -15.67 0.80 -11.34
N LEU A 74 -16.48 1.66 -11.95
CA LEU A 74 -17.95 1.59 -11.90
C LEU A 74 -18.50 0.71 -13.04
N SER A 75 -18.22 -0.58 -12.99
CA SER A 75 -18.61 -1.55 -14.02
C SER A 75 -19.80 -2.40 -13.59
N THR A 76 -19.57 -3.51 -12.92
CA THR A 76 -20.59 -4.48 -12.54
C THR A 76 -21.08 -4.27 -11.11
N VAL A 77 -22.31 -4.70 -10.82
CA VAL A 77 -22.89 -4.68 -9.47
C VAL A 77 -22.93 -6.09 -8.87
N GLY A 78 -23.72 -7.00 -9.44
CA GLY A 78 -23.87 -8.35 -8.93
C GLY A 78 -24.59 -8.45 -7.60
N TYR A 79 -24.23 -9.46 -6.81
CA TYR A 79 -24.84 -9.71 -5.50
C TYR A 79 -24.72 -8.52 -4.55
N LYS A 80 -23.53 -7.88 -4.52
CA LYS A 80 -23.27 -6.70 -3.69
C LYS A 80 -22.06 -5.92 -4.23
N ARG A 81 -22.25 -4.66 -4.50
CA ARG A 81 -21.21 -3.72 -4.86
C ARG A 81 -21.17 -2.57 -3.84
N ILE A 82 -20.04 -2.35 -3.20
CA ILE A 82 -19.78 -1.16 -2.39
C ILE A 82 -18.83 -0.28 -3.18
N VAL A 83 -19.26 0.92 -3.51
CA VAL A 83 -18.44 1.96 -4.13
C VAL A 83 -17.95 2.90 -3.03
N ARG A 84 -16.66 3.15 -3.02
CA ARG A 84 -15.99 4.09 -2.12
C ARG A 84 -15.66 5.36 -2.87
N PHE A 85 -15.84 6.50 -2.23
CA PHE A 85 -15.48 7.80 -2.80
C PHE A 85 -15.15 8.78 -1.68
N LYS A 86 -14.54 9.91 -2.07
CA LYS A 86 -14.21 10.98 -1.14
C LYS A 86 -15.46 11.48 -0.42
N THR A 87 -15.36 11.70 0.89
CA THR A 87 -16.48 12.23 1.69
C THR A 87 -17.02 13.52 1.06
N THR A 88 -18.28 13.50 0.68
CA THR A 88 -18.93 14.55 -0.08
C THR A 88 -20.27 14.94 0.57
N PRO A 89 -20.51 16.23 0.87
CA PRO A 89 -21.84 16.72 1.25
C PRO A 89 -22.81 16.53 0.08
N ALA A 90 -24.03 16.11 0.37
CA ALA A 90 -25.01 15.80 -0.67
C ALA A 90 -26.45 16.10 -0.21
N ASP A 91 -27.23 16.71 -1.08
CA ASP A 91 -28.66 16.94 -0.92
C ASP A 91 -29.50 15.81 -1.59
N ALA A 92 -28.88 15.15 -2.60
CA ALA A 92 -29.41 13.94 -3.21
C ALA A 92 -28.30 13.07 -3.80
N LEU A 93 -28.58 11.77 -3.96
CA LEU A 93 -27.72 10.79 -4.64
C LEU A 93 -28.42 10.30 -5.90
N ARG A 94 -27.69 10.18 -7.01
CA ARG A 94 -28.19 9.55 -8.26
C ARG A 94 -27.23 8.46 -8.72
N ILE A 95 -27.83 7.31 -9.04
CA ILE A 95 -27.16 6.20 -9.69
C ILE A 95 -27.70 6.13 -11.11
N HIS A 96 -26.84 6.29 -12.10
CA HIS A 96 -27.20 6.16 -13.49
C HIS A 96 -26.58 4.90 -14.07
N PHE A 97 -27.39 3.85 -14.29
CA PHE A 97 -26.99 2.61 -14.96
C PHE A 97 -26.95 2.88 -16.47
N THR A 98 -25.76 2.88 -17.04
CA THR A 98 -25.52 3.26 -18.44
C THR A 98 -25.58 2.08 -19.38
N GLU A 99 -25.26 0.87 -18.90
CA GLU A 99 -25.23 -0.35 -19.71
C GLU A 99 -25.60 -1.58 -18.87
N ALA A 100 -26.45 -2.45 -19.44
CA ALA A 100 -26.80 -3.74 -18.87
C ALA A 100 -27.09 -4.78 -19.96
N LYS A 101 -26.98 -6.07 -19.65
CA LYS A 101 -27.27 -7.22 -20.54
C LYS A 101 -28.76 -7.52 -20.71
N GLY A 102 -29.62 -6.77 -20.06
CA GLY A 102 -31.08 -6.92 -20.09
C GLY A 102 -31.71 -5.87 -19.18
N PRO A 103 -33.05 -5.90 -18.98
CA PRO A 103 -33.75 -4.99 -18.10
C PRO A 103 -33.09 -4.98 -16.72
N LEU A 104 -32.88 -3.80 -16.15
CA LEU A 104 -32.30 -3.64 -14.81
C LEU A 104 -33.21 -4.26 -13.75
N CYS A 105 -32.62 -4.93 -12.77
CA CYS A 105 -33.32 -5.49 -11.62
C CYS A 105 -32.49 -5.21 -10.37
N ILE A 106 -32.75 -4.08 -9.71
CA ILE A 106 -32.00 -3.63 -8.53
C ILE A 106 -32.84 -3.92 -7.28
N ASN A 107 -32.25 -4.65 -6.36
CA ASN A 107 -32.90 -5.11 -5.15
C ASN A 107 -32.69 -4.15 -3.97
N ASN A 108 -31.48 -3.62 -3.81
CA ASN A 108 -31.17 -2.76 -2.66
C ASN A 108 -30.16 -1.67 -3.01
N VAL A 109 -30.36 -0.50 -2.42
CA VAL A 109 -29.41 0.62 -2.46
C VAL A 109 -29.34 1.26 -1.08
N GLU A 110 -28.13 1.37 -0.54
CA GLU A 110 -27.86 2.03 0.74
C GLU A 110 -26.70 3.02 0.57
N ALA A 111 -26.76 4.12 1.30
CA ALA A 111 -25.71 5.14 1.31
C ALA A 111 -25.24 5.40 2.76
N PHE A 112 -23.95 5.54 2.95
CA PHE A 112 -23.36 5.69 4.29
C PHE A 112 -22.27 6.75 4.33
N LEU A 113 -22.09 7.32 5.51
CA LEU A 113 -20.85 7.96 5.94
C LEU A 113 -20.09 6.96 6.80
N ALA A 114 -19.19 6.20 6.20
CA ALA A 114 -18.32 5.30 6.94
C ALA A 114 -17.12 6.09 7.51
N PRO A 115 -16.67 5.80 8.74
CA PRO A 115 -15.44 6.37 9.26
C PRO A 115 -14.25 5.92 8.40
N PRO A 116 -13.14 6.70 8.34
CA PRO A 116 -11.94 6.29 7.64
C PRO A 116 -11.36 5.01 8.25
N LEU A 117 -10.74 4.18 7.42
CA LEU A 117 -9.97 3.03 7.92
C LEU A 117 -8.65 3.54 8.50
N LEU A 118 -8.45 3.29 9.79
CA LEU A 118 -7.24 3.69 10.51
C LEU A 118 -6.20 2.56 10.40
N GLU A 119 -5.64 2.39 9.22
CA GLU A 119 -4.59 1.40 8.96
C GLU A 119 -3.21 1.90 9.37
N GLN A 120 -2.26 0.97 9.53
CA GLN A 120 -0.88 1.29 9.81
C GLN A 120 -0.22 1.94 8.60
N PRO A 121 0.38 3.15 8.72
CA PRO A 121 1.06 3.78 7.61
C PRO A 121 2.28 2.99 7.13
N ARG A 122 2.57 3.05 5.83
CA ARG A 122 3.80 2.54 5.25
C ARG A 122 4.82 3.67 5.15
N ILE A 123 6.03 3.47 5.69
CA ILE A 123 7.09 4.47 5.71
C ILE A 123 8.25 3.96 4.86
N VAL A 124 8.65 4.71 3.84
CA VAL A 124 9.77 4.39 2.94
C VAL A 124 10.68 5.60 2.75
N ARG A 125 11.98 5.36 2.57
CA ARG A 125 12.97 6.39 2.21
C ARG A 125 13.61 5.99 0.89
N ASN A 126 13.54 6.85 -0.11
CA ASN A 126 14.13 6.60 -1.42
C ASN A 126 15.64 6.96 -1.47
N ALA A 127 16.27 6.69 -2.61
CA ALA A 127 17.69 6.96 -2.84
C ALA A 127 18.10 8.45 -2.72
N LYS A 128 17.12 9.36 -2.77
CA LYS A 128 17.34 10.82 -2.57
C LYS A 128 17.10 11.25 -1.12
N ASN A 129 17.01 10.30 -0.19
CA ASN A 129 16.71 10.52 1.23
C ASN A 129 15.31 11.14 1.48
N GLU A 130 14.43 11.09 0.50
CA GLU A 130 13.06 11.55 0.63
C GLU A 130 12.22 10.47 1.30
N VAL A 131 11.62 10.79 2.43
CA VAL A 131 10.72 9.91 3.17
C VAL A 131 9.29 10.16 2.72
N ARG A 132 8.60 9.08 2.32
CA ARG A 132 7.17 9.04 2.04
C ARG A 132 6.45 8.21 3.08
N ILE A 133 5.27 8.69 3.46
CA ILE A 133 4.39 8.00 4.38
C ILE A 133 3.06 7.83 3.66
N ASP A 134 2.71 6.60 3.34
CA ASP A 134 1.54 6.27 2.53
C ASP A 134 0.55 5.40 3.31
N VAL A 135 -0.74 5.55 3.00
CA VAL A 135 -1.83 4.69 3.42
C VAL A 135 -2.70 4.36 2.21
N GLU A 136 -3.35 3.20 2.21
CA GLU A 136 -4.23 2.78 1.10
C GLU A 136 -5.61 3.44 1.19
N SER A 137 -6.06 3.77 2.41
CA SER A 137 -7.38 4.34 2.66
C SER A 137 -7.34 5.85 2.73
N GLU A 138 -8.30 6.51 2.08
CA GLU A 138 -8.48 7.95 2.15
C GLU A 138 -9.26 8.39 3.40
N GLY A 139 -9.07 9.64 3.82
CA GLY A 139 -9.91 10.32 4.82
C GLY A 139 -9.33 10.38 6.22
N ALA A 140 -8.24 9.66 6.53
CA ALA A 140 -7.51 9.83 7.78
C ALA A 140 -6.33 10.80 7.60
N ASP A 141 -6.08 11.62 8.61
CA ASP A 141 -4.85 12.40 8.68
C ASP A 141 -3.67 11.52 9.10
N ILE A 142 -2.48 11.86 8.65
CA ILE A 142 -1.25 11.18 9.07
C ILE A 142 -0.43 12.14 9.93
N TYR A 143 -0.03 11.68 11.12
CA TYR A 143 0.89 12.39 12.00
C TYR A 143 2.16 11.59 12.21
N TYR A 144 3.31 12.26 12.31
CA TYR A 144 4.60 11.59 12.38
C TYR A 144 5.62 12.30 13.29
N THR A 145 6.65 11.54 13.66
CA THR A 145 7.87 12.00 14.35
C THR A 145 9.10 11.47 13.61
N THR A 146 10.26 12.11 13.79
CA THR A 146 11.53 11.70 13.16
C THR A 146 12.62 11.34 14.17
N ASP A 147 12.30 11.44 15.45
CA ASP A 147 13.20 11.20 16.59
C ASP A 147 12.89 9.90 17.35
N GLY A 148 11.92 9.11 16.83
CA GLY A 148 11.52 7.84 17.43
C GLY A 148 10.50 7.97 18.56
N THR A 149 10.08 9.18 18.93
CA THR A 149 8.98 9.38 19.90
C THR A 149 7.65 8.91 19.33
N GLU A 150 6.70 8.57 20.20
CA GLU A 150 5.36 8.15 19.77
C GLU A 150 4.59 9.33 19.16
N PRO A 151 4.09 9.22 17.92
CA PRO A 151 3.30 10.26 17.29
C PRO A 151 1.92 10.37 17.90
N THR A 152 1.41 11.60 17.99
CA THR A 152 0.06 11.94 18.46
C THR A 152 -0.58 12.93 17.49
N ALA A 153 -1.85 13.27 17.69
CA ALA A 153 -2.53 14.33 16.92
C ALA A 153 -1.90 15.73 17.07
N GLN A 154 -0.94 15.92 18.01
CA GLN A 154 -0.17 17.15 18.20
C GLN A 154 1.21 17.08 17.50
N SER A 155 1.59 15.95 16.97
CA SER A 155 2.83 15.78 16.19
C SER A 155 2.72 16.47 14.82
N ALA A 156 3.80 16.51 14.06
CA ALA A 156 3.78 17.06 12.71
C ALA A 156 2.79 16.30 11.82
N LYS A 157 1.93 17.02 11.12
CA LYS A 157 1.02 16.46 10.13
C LYS A 157 1.79 16.20 8.83
N TYR A 158 1.64 15.01 8.26
CA TYR A 158 2.27 14.66 6.99
C TYR A 158 1.40 15.15 5.83
N GLU A 159 1.94 16.05 5.03
CA GLU A 159 1.27 16.60 3.84
C GLU A 159 2.06 16.33 2.56
N VAL A 160 3.39 16.34 2.66
CA VAL A 160 4.31 16.13 1.54
C VAL A 160 5.53 15.35 2.00
N PRO A 161 6.21 14.63 1.08
CA PRO A 161 7.49 13.97 1.40
C PRO A 161 8.53 14.95 1.96
N PHE A 162 9.36 14.47 2.89
CA PHE A 162 10.41 15.25 3.53
C PHE A 162 11.76 14.56 3.44
N ILE A 163 12.85 15.33 3.58
CA ILE A 163 14.22 14.80 3.53
C ILE A 163 14.68 14.33 4.91
N LEU A 164 15.20 13.10 4.97
CA LEU A 164 15.90 12.53 6.11
C LEU A 164 17.26 11.98 5.63
N ASP A 165 18.26 12.83 5.61
CA ASP A 165 19.62 12.55 5.11
C ASP A 165 20.57 11.98 6.17
N LYS A 166 20.04 11.67 7.35
CA LYS A 166 20.77 11.13 8.48
C LYS A 166 20.03 9.94 9.09
N LYS A 167 20.73 9.24 9.96
CA LYS A 167 20.17 8.17 10.80
C LYS A 167 19.04 8.69 11.67
N GLY A 168 17.94 7.93 11.75
CA GLY A 168 16.77 8.30 12.55
C GLY A 168 15.68 7.26 12.51
N THR A 169 14.73 7.36 13.44
CA THR A 169 13.55 6.51 13.46
C THR A 169 12.33 7.37 13.19
N VAL A 170 11.66 7.10 12.08
CA VAL A 170 10.38 7.73 11.75
C VAL A 170 9.27 6.85 12.29
N LYS A 171 8.36 7.45 13.06
CA LYS A 171 7.12 6.83 13.49
C LYS A 171 5.94 7.60 12.94
N ALA A 172 4.86 6.89 12.59
CA ALA A 172 3.65 7.52 12.05
C ALA A 172 2.39 6.80 12.49
N ILE A 173 1.28 7.55 12.58
CA ILE A 173 -0.07 7.04 12.82
C ILE A 173 -1.04 7.64 11.80
N THR A 174 -2.09 6.91 11.50
CA THR A 174 -3.33 7.49 10.96
C THR A 174 -4.17 8.05 12.12
N TYR A 175 -4.90 9.12 11.87
CA TYR A 175 -5.76 9.75 12.87
C TYR A 175 -7.07 10.23 12.22
N ASP A 176 -8.18 9.93 12.86
CA ASP A 176 -9.49 10.44 12.47
C ASP A 176 -9.90 11.57 13.41
N ALA A 177 -9.89 12.79 12.91
CA ALA A 177 -10.24 13.99 13.68
C ALA A 177 -11.72 14.00 14.15
N GLN A 178 -12.61 13.30 13.44
CA GLN A 178 -14.03 13.25 13.79
C GLN A 178 -14.29 12.33 15.00
N SER A 179 -13.68 11.16 15.03
CA SER A 179 -13.83 10.21 16.14
C SER A 179 -12.78 10.38 17.24
N GLY A 180 -11.70 11.11 16.98
CA GLY A 180 -10.58 11.27 17.90
C GLY A 180 -9.73 10.00 18.07
N LYS A 181 -9.83 9.03 17.14
CA LYS A 181 -9.14 7.74 17.21
C LYS A 181 -7.89 7.72 16.33
N SER A 182 -6.89 6.96 16.77
CA SER A 182 -5.66 6.68 16.02
C SER A 182 -5.61 5.24 15.55
N GLY A 183 -4.95 5.00 14.42
CA GLY A 183 -4.55 3.68 13.96
C GLY A 183 -3.29 3.16 14.65
N PRO A 184 -2.82 1.96 14.29
CA PRO A 184 -1.58 1.40 14.80
C PRO A 184 -0.37 2.25 14.42
N VAL A 185 0.63 2.31 15.32
CA VAL A 185 1.87 3.02 15.05
C VAL A 185 2.72 2.23 14.06
N ALA A 186 3.11 2.88 12.95
CA ALA A 186 4.20 2.42 12.12
C ALA A 186 5.53 2.94 12.67
N SER A 187 6.57 2.12 12.61
CA SER A 187 7.93 2.52 13.01
C SER A 187 8.92 2.02 11.98
N ARG A 188 9.75 2.92 11.44
CA ARG A 188 10.81 2.57 10.51
C ARG A 188 12.12 3.25 10.92
N ARG A 189 13.14 2.44 11.21
CA ARG A 189 14.49 2.92 11.41
C ARG A 189 15.16 3.07 10.04
N PHE A 190 15.80 4.19 9.84
CA PHE A 190 16.69 4.46 8.72
C PHE A 190 18.12 4.64 9.24
N ASP A 191 19.03 3.91 8.65
CA ASP A 191 20.45 4.00 8.92
C ASP A 191 21.16 4.86 7.86
N LEU A 192 22.32 4.47 7.35
CA LEU A 192 23.09 5.22 6.37
C LEU A 192 22.24 5.57 5.14
N PRO A 193 22.41 6.77 4.57
CA PRO A 193 21.75 7.16 3.32
C PRO A 193 22.30 6.38 2.12
N ALA A 194 21.51 6.26 1.05
CA ALA A 194 21.90 5.53 -0.17
C ALA A 194 23.26 5.98 -0.75
N ALA A 195 23.57 7.27 -0.64
CA ALA A 195 24.84 7.85 -1.12
C ALA A 195 26.09 7.31 -0.40
N ASP A 196 25.93 6.72 0.78
CA ASP A 196 27.03 6.14 1.55
C ASP A 196 27.41 4.73 1.10
N TYR A 197 26.62 4.13 0.19
CA TYR A 197 26.88 2.80 -0.35
C TYR A 197 27.43 2.89 -1.79
N LYS A 198 28.58 2.29 -2.01
CA LYS A 198 29.14 2.10 -3.36
C LYS A 198 29.32 0.62 -3.64
N VAL A 199 28.56 0.08 -4.58
CA VAL A 199 28.77 -1.28 -5.06
C VAL A 199 30.02 -1.29 -5.95
N VAL A 200 31.05 -2.03 -5.56
CA VAL A 200 32.31 -2.15 -6.31
C VAL A 200 32.38 -3.44 -7.12
N SER A 201 31.56 -4.44 -6.79
CA SER A 201 31.44 -5.67 -7.56
C SER A 201 30.05 -6.31 -7.32
N PRO A 202 29.31 -6.71 -8.37
CA PRO A 202 29.59 -6.41 -9.78
C PRO A 202 29.45 -4.90 -10.06
N ALA A 203 30.25 -4.37 -10.96
CA ALA A 203 30.15 -2.99 -11.42
C ALA A 203 29.01 -2.92 -12.48
N ASP A 204 27.84 -2.46 -12.07
CA ASP A 204 26.63 -2.35 -12.91
C ASP A 204 25.84 -1.12 -12.48
N GLU A 205 25.36 -0.33 -13.42
CA GLU A 205 24.58 0.89 -13.13
C GLU A 205 23.27 0.61 -12.42
N ARG A 206 22.71 -0.61 -12.55
CA ARG A 206 21.47 -1.02 -11.92
C ARG A 206 21.62 -1.40 -10.45
N THR A 207 22.83 -1.39 -9.90
CA THR A 207 23.06 -1.68 -8.47
C THR A 207 22.39 -0.68 -7.54
N ASN A 208 22.06 0.52 -8.02
CA ASN A 208 21.27 1.52 -7.30
C ASN A 208 19.86 1.04 -6.92
N LEU A 209 19.31 0.03 -7.61
CA LEU A 209 18.04 -0.60 -7.27
C LEU A 209 18.04 -1.25 -5.87
N MET A 210 19.22 -1.57 -5.32
CA MET A 210 19.35 -2.13 -3.96
C MET A 210 19.25 -1.06 -2.85
N PHE A 211 19.08 0.22 -3.21
CA PHE A 211 19.08 1.36 -2.27
C PHE A 211 18.00 2.38 -2.63
N ASP A 212 16.99 2.00 -3.42
CA ASP A 212 15.96 2.93 -3.90
C ASP A 212 14.72 3.00 -3.01
N GLY A 213 14.65 2.17 -1.96
CA GLY A 213 13.54 2.10 -1.03
C GLY A 213 12.32 1.36 -1.59
N ASN A 214 12.45 0.68 -2.73
CA ASN A 214 11.37 0.00 -3.40
C ASN A 214 11.55 -1.53 -3.39
N GLY A 215 10.93 -2.22 -2.47
CA GLY A 215 10.98 -3.69 -2.35
C GLY A 215 10.42 -4.46 -3.56
N TYR A 216 9.84 -3.79 -4.55
CA TYR A 216 9.36 -4.40 -5.80
C TYR A 216 10.37 -4.24 -6.96
N SER A 217 11.33 -3.35 -6.88
CA SER A 217 12.48 -3.30 -7.77
C SER A 217 13.53 -4.30 -7.32
N THR A 218 14.32 -4.84 -8.24
CA THR A 218 15.33 -5.85 -7.85
C THR A 218 16.55 -5.76 -8.74
N TYR A 219 17.69 -5.65 -8.10
CA TYR A 219 18.95 -5.92 -8.76
C TYR A 219 19.20 -7.42 -8.79
N TYR A 220 19.31 -7.96 -10.00
CA TYR A 220 19.72 -9.35 -10.22
C TYR A 220 21.18 -9.41 -10.57
N LEU A 221 21.95 -10.20 -9.82
CA LEU A 221 23.37 -10.40 -10.11
C LEU A 221 23.58 -11.01 -11.50
N PRO A 222 24.70 -10.71 -12.18
CA PRO A 222 25.10 -11.37 -13.41
C PRO A 222 25.18 -12.90 -13.22
N GLU A 223 24.94 -13.65 -14.29
CA GLU A 223 24.98 -15.11 -14.26
C GLU A 223 26.31 -15.64 -13.69
N GLY A 224 26.22 -16.61 -12.78
CA GLY A 224 27.36 -17.19 -12.08
C GLY A 224 27.92 -16.36 -10.93
N LYS A 225 27.39 -15.16 -10.69
CA LYS A 225 27.75 -14.36 -9.52
C LYS A 225 26.77 -14.63 -8.38
N ASN A 226 27.30 -14.75 -7.17
CA ASN A 226 26.52 -15.00 -5.96
C ASN A 226 26.86 -14.05 -4.80
N GLU A 227 27.64 -12.99 -5.06
CA GLU A 227 28.00 -12.01 -4.04
C GLU A 227 28.04 -10.59 -4.60
N ILE A 228 27.81 -9.63 -3.72
CA ILE A 228 28.09 -8.21 -3.94
C ILE A 228 29.19 -7.76 -3.00
N VAL A 229 29.98 -6.82 -3.48
CA VAL A 229 30.99 -6.10 -2.68
C VAL A 229 30.58 -4.64 -2.59
N VAL A 230 30.36 -4.17 -1.38
CA VAL A 230 29.93 -2.80 -1.09
C VAL A 230 30.99 -2.10 -0.27
N GLU A 231 31.37 -0.90 -0.66
CA GLU A 231 32.18 0.02 0.15
C GLU A 231 31.27 1.13 0.72
N LEU A 232 31.41 1.37 2.03
CA LEU A 232 30.79 2.51 2.69
C LEU A 232 31.62 3.78 2.48
N ALA A 233 31.00 4.95 2.50
CA ALA A 233 31.68 6.24 2.37
C ALA A 233 32.74 6.45 3.46
N ALA A 234 32.47 5.99 4.68
CA ALA A 234 33.36 6.01 5.82
C ALA A 234 33.34 4.68 6.59
N PRO A 235 34.34 4.38 7.44
CA PRO A 235 34.25 3.26 8.37
C PRO A 235 33.22 3.52 9.45
N HIS A 236 32.34 2.54 9.70
CA HIS A 236 31.29 2.54 10.74
C HIS A 236 31.43 1.36 11.69
N THR A 237 30.86 1.47 12.87
CA THR A 237 30.67 0.35 13.79
C THR A 237 29.39 -0.38 13.40
N ILE A 238 29.54 -1.50 12.68
CA ILE A 238 28.44 -2.25 12.09
C ILE A 238 28.04 -3.37 13.06
N SER A 239 26.75 -3.44 13.43
CA SER A 239 26.19 -4.44 14.34
C SER A 239 25.11 -5.30 13.68
N GLY A 240 24.82 -5.08 12.40
CA GLY A 240 23.83 -5.85 11.67
C GLY A 240 23.70 -5.45 10.22
N PHE A 241 22.79 -6.12 9.53
CA PHE A 241 22.37 -5.76 8.18
C PHE A 241 20.91 -6.14 7.95
N VAL A 242 20.33 -5.51 6.95
CA VAL A 242 18.97 -5.78 6.47
C VAL A 242 19.04 -6.23 5.00
N TYR A 243 18.38 -7.34 4.70
CA TYR A 243 18.17 -7.83 3.35
C TYR A 243 16.68 -7.87 3.04
N THR A 244 16.25 -7.22 1.97
CA THR A 244 14.88 -7.31 1.48
C THR A 244 14.87 -8.08 0.17
N PRO A 245 14.22 -9.27 0.11
CA PRO A 245 13.96 -9.95 -1.14
C PRO A 245 12.89 -9.21 -1.94
N ASN A 246 12.76 -9.49 -3.23
CA ASN A 246 11.70 -8.92 -4.05
C ASN A 246 10.31 -9.26 -3.48
N GLN A 247 9.47 -8.25 -3.31
CA GLN A 247 8.11 -8.36 -2.75
C GLN A 247 7.04 -8.70 -3.81
N GLY A 248 7.43 -8.83 -5.09
CA GLY A 248 6.51 -9.19 -6.17
C GLY A 248 6.00 -10.62 -6.04
N ARG A 249 4.74 -10.86 -6.41
CA ARG A 249 4.05 -12.14 -6.24
C ARG A 249 4.78 -13.33 -6.89
N ASP A 250 5.35 -13.12 -8.07
CA ASP A 250 6.02 -14.17 -8.87
C ASP A 250 7.54 -13.97 -8.90
N SER A 251 8.10 -13.32 -7.87
CA SER A 251 9.51 -13.02 -7.79
C SER A 251 10.36 -14.27 -7.52
N GLN A 252 11.57 -14.27 -8.03
CA GLN A 252 12.54 -15.37 -7.91
C GLN A 252 13.91 -14.84 -7.48
N GLY A 253 14.80 -15.77 -7.12
CA GLY A 253 16.18 -15.42 -6.78
C GLY A 253 16.36 -15.00 -5.33
N HIS A 254 15.41 -15.31 -4.45
CA HIS A 254 15.52 -15.01 -3.02
C HIS A 254 16.67 -15.79 -2.39
N ILE A 255 17.51 -15.12 -1.63
CA ILE A 255 18.62 -15.75 -0.90
C ILE A 255 18.04 -16.51 0.29
N SER A 256 18.30 -17.81 0.36
CA SER A 256 17.91 -18.61 1.53
C SER A 256 19.01 -18.69 2.58
N ASN A 257 20.29 -18.86 2.14
CA ASN A 257 21.42 -18.88 3.05
C ASN A 257 22.45 -17.84 2.62
N TYR A 258 23.07 -17.22 3.60
CA TYR A 258 23.95 -16.08 3.38
C TYR A 258 25.25 -16.18 4.18
N GLN A 259 26.22 -15.36 3.78
CA GLN A 259 27.39 -15.00 4.55
C GLN A 259 27.69 -13.52 4.36
N LEU A 260 27.97 -12.81 5.44
CA LEU A 260 28.43 -11.42 5.41
C LEU A 260 29.85 -11.35 5.98
N SER A 261 30.73 -10.66 5.27
CA SER A 261 32.06 -10.32 5.75
C SER A 261 32.25 -8.80 5.80
N VAL A 262 32.98 -8.32 6.79
CA VAL A 262 33.42 -6.93 6.93
C VAL A 262 34.94 -6.91 6.95
N ASP A 263 35.55 -6.15 6.03
CA ASP A 263 37.01 -6.04 5.83
C ASP A 263 37.72 -7.41 5.80
N GLY A 264 37.08 -8.40 5.12
CA GLY A 264 37.60 -9.74 4.93
C GLY A 264 37.31 -10.73 6.08
N LYS A 265 36.77 -10.26 7.22
CA LYS A 265 36.38 -11.13 8.33
C LYS A 265 34.90 -11.47 8.23
N VAL A 266 34.55 -12.76 8.27
CA VAL A 266 33.17 -13.23 8.34
C VAL A 266 32.59 -12.81 9.69
N VAL A 267 31.46 -12.06 9.66
CA VAL A 267 30.77 -11.54 10.84
C VAL A 267 29.41 -12.18 11.06
N ALA A 268 28.77 -12.68 9.99
CA ALA A 268 27.51 -13.39 10.06
C ALA A 268 27.40 -14.43 8.94
N SER A 269 26.75 -15.55 9.23
CA SER A 269 26.33 -16.54 8.25
C SER A 269 25.14 -17.30 8.81
N GLY A 270 24.22 -17.71 7.95
CA GLY A 270 23.02 -18.40 8.40
C GLY A 270 22.01 -18.63 7.30
N GLU A 271 20.81 -18.90 7.73
CA GLU A 271 19.63 -19.10 6.90
C GLU A 271 18.57 -18.03 7.24
N PHE A 272 17.96 -17.45 6.21
CA PHE A 272 16.84 -16.53 6.40
C PHE A 272 15.55 -17.28 6.71
N SER A 273 14.79 -16.77 7.66
CA SER A 273 13.58 -17.42 8.12
C SER A 273 12.44 -17.32 7.11
N ASN A 274 11.83 -18.44 6.78
CA ASN A 274 10.61 -18.58 5.96
C ASN A 274 10.60 -17.79 4.63
N ILE A 275 11.79 -17.51 4.07
CA ILE A 275 11.95 -16.62 2.91
C ILE A 275 11.24 -17.14 1.65
N LYS A 276 11.03 -18.44 1.53
CA LYS A 276 10.35 -19.06 0.38
C LYS A 276 8.87 -18.71 0.31
N HIS A 277 8.19 -18.74 1.45
CA HIS A 277 6.73 -18.61 1.52
C HIS A 277 6.28 -17.23 1.98
N ASN A 278 7.19 -16.50 2.62
CA ASN A 278 6.96 -15.14 3.11
C ASN A 278 8.22 -14.30 2.91
N PRO A 279 8.46 -13.77 1.70
CA PRO A 279 9.68 -13.05 1.34
C PRO A 279 9.71 -11.63 1.92
N ILE A 280 9.56 -11.51 3.23
CA ILE A 280 9.66 -10.23 3.95
C ILE A 280 11.11 -9.84 4.21
N GLU A 281 11.30 -8.60 4.61
CA GLU A 281 12.56 -8.05 5.08
C GLU A 281 13.17 -8.92 6.19
N GLN A 282 14.47 -9.16 6.11
CA GLN A 282 15.26 -9.97 7.05
C GLN A 282 16.30 -9.07 7.72
N GLU A 283 16.18 -8.91 9.03
CA GLU A 283 17.11 -8.15 9.85
C GLU A 283 18.00 -9.12 10.66
N ILE A 284 19.32 -8.98 10.53
CA ILE A 284 20.31 -9.83 11.18
C ILE A 284 21.24 -9.00 12.03
N HIS A 285 21.42 -9.39 13.28
CA HIS A 285 22.35 -8.76 14.22
C HIS A 285 23.54 -9.67 14.51
N PHE A 286 24.70 -9.04 14.76
CA PHE A 286 25.93 -9.69 15.17
C PHE A 286 26.76 -8.79 16.10
N ALA A 287 27.82 -9.33 16.71
CA ALA A 287 28.72 -8.53 17.55
C ALA A 287 29.31 -7.36 16.75
N PRO A 288 29.26 -6.13 17.29
CA PRO A 288 29.72 -4.93 16.58
C PRO A 288 31.14 -5.07 16.05
N VAL A 289 31.36 -4.65 14.81
CA VAL A 289 32.69 -4.64 14.16
C VAL A 289 32.88 -3.33 13.41
N LYS A 290 34.03 -2.70 13.58
CA LYS A 290 34.37 -1.51 12.81
C LYS A 290 34.91 -1.92 11.44
N GLY A 291 34.36 -1.33 10.39
CA GLY A 291 34.80 -1.61 9.03
C GLY A 291 34.11 -0.77 7.97
N LYS A 292 34.54 -0.96 6.72
CA LYS A 292 34.12 -0.16 5.58
C LYS A 292 33.72 -1.01 4.39
N LYS A 293 34.37 -2.15 4.15
CA LYS A 293 34.14 -3.00 2.99
C LYS A 293 33.33 -4.23 3.37
N LEU A 294 32.19 -4.40 2.73
CA LEU A 294 31.27 -5.50 2.97
C LEU A 294 31.29 -6.47 1.78
N VAL A 295 31.25 -7.77 2.07
CA VAL A 295 30.94 -8.80 1.05
C VAL A 295 29.71 -9.55 1.52
N PHE A 296 28.60 -9.36 0.81
CA PHE A 296 27.36 -10.10 1.06
C PHE A 296 27.21 -11.19 0.01
N LYS A 297 27.20 -12.43 0.45
CA LYS A 297 27.24 -13.63 -0.40
C LYS A 297 26.00 -14.49 -0.19
N ALA A 298 25.30 -14.82 -1.26
CA ALA A 298 24.32 -15.88 -1.28
C ALA A 298 25.03 -17.24 -1.33
N THR A 299 24.91 -18.03 -0.27
CA THR A 299 25.46 -19.38 -0.22
C THR A 299 24.45 -20.44 -0.70
N ARG A 300 23.15 -20.11 -0.65
CA ARG A 300 22.04 -20.87 -1.22
C ARG A 300 20.91 -19.95 -1.64
N ILE A 301 20.22 -20.32 -2.70
CA ILE A 301 19.08 -19.60 -3.27
C ILE A 301 17.85 -20.49 -3.17
N VAL A 302 16.68 -19.90 -2.91
CA VAL A 302 15.39 -20.60 -2.90
C VAL A 302 15.18 -21.33 -4.23
N ASP A 303 14.72 -22.56 -4.14
CA ASP A 303 14.44 -23.44 -5.29
C ASP A 303 15.65 -23.66 -6.25
N ASN A 304 16.86 -23.37 -5.79
CA ASN A 304 18.12 -23.53 -6.54
C ASN A 304 18.10 -22.84 -7.92
N VAL A 305 17.37 -21.75 -8.06
CA VAL A 305 17.42 -20.93 -9.29
C VAL A 305 18.82 -20.34 -9.47
N LYS A 306 19.25 -20.15 -10.71
CA LYS A 306 20.62 -19.71 -11.03
C LYS A 306 20.88 -18.20 -10.83
N ARG A 307 19.89 -17.45 -10.39
CA ARG A 307 19.92 -15.99 -10.35
C ARG A 307 19.69 -15.48 -8.93
N VAL A 308 20.59 -14.66 -8.41
CA VAL A 308 20.47 -14.00 -7.11
C VAL A 308 19.79 -12.66 -7.29
N GLY A 309 18.73 -12.40 -6.51
CA GLY A 309 18.00 -11.13 -6.49
C GLY A 309 18.11 -10.44 -5.14
N ILE A 310 18.36 -9.13 -5.16
CA ILE A 310 18.39 -8.25 -3.99
C ILE A 310 17.51 -7.04 -4.32
N ALA A 311 16.40 -6.88 -3.58
CA ALA A 311 15.57 -5.68 -3.72
C ALA A 311 16.18 -4.54 -2.90
N GLU A 312 16.45 -4.77 -1.60
CA GLU A 312 17.09 -3.78 -0.75
C GLU A 312 18.20 -4.42 0.10
N PHE A 313 19.25 -3.64 0.35
CA PHE A 313 20.34 -3.99 1.24
C PHE A 313 20.77 -2.77 2.06
N SER A 314 20.90 -2.92 3.36
CA SER A 314 21.43 -1.87 4.23
C SER A 314 22.18 -2.46 5.42
N VAL A 315 23.03 -1.66 6.07
CA VAL A 315 23.68 -2.01 7.33
C VAL A 315 22.95 -1.39 8.51
N ILE A 316 23.20 -1.93 9.69
CA ILE A 316 22.80 -1.38 10.98
C ILE A 316 24.07 -0.94 11.68
N THR A 317 24.15 0.37 11.98
CA THR A 317 25.33 0.97 12.63
C THR A 317 25.00 1.42 14.06
N GLU A 318 26.03 1.48 14.92
CA GLU A 318 25.92 1.96 16.32
C GLU A 318 26.33 3.41 16.49
N ASP A 319 27.11 3.99 15.57
CA ASP A 319 27.60 5.36 15.54
C ASP A 319 26.66 6.36 14.83
#